data_d96537bd7ddeee600d3ee4a967113536
#
_entry.id   d96537bd7ddeee600d3ee4a967113536
#
_cell.length_a   1.000
_cell.length_b   1.000
_cell.length_c   1.000
_cell.angle_alpha   90.00
_cell.angle_beta   90.00
_cell.angle_gamma   90.00
#
_symmetry.space_group_name_H-M   'P 1'
#
loop_
_entity.id
_entity.type
_entity.pdbx_description
1 polymer ?
#
loop_
_entity_poly.entity_id
_entity_poly.type
_entity_poly.pdbx_seq_one_letter_code
_entity_poly.pdbx_strand_id
1 'polypeptide(L)'
;PMAEATDEWATDGRTNIFGREVQITEMQSEAGAAGAVHGSLAAGALTTTYTASQGLLLMIPNLYKIAGEQLPGVFNVSARALASHALSIFGDHSDVYACRQTGCAMLCESSVQEVMDLTVVAHMASIKGKVPFINFFDGFRTSHEIQKIETWDYDDLKEMVDMDAVDAFRKNALNPNHPCERGSAQNPDIFFQAREACNPYYDALPAIVQEYMDKVNAKIGTDYKLFNYYGAPDAEHVIVAMGSVNDTIEETLDYMVKQGQKVGVVKVRLYRPFSAQALIDAIPDTVKVISVLDRTKEPGSVGEPLYLDVVAALKGSKFDQVKVLTGRYGLGSKDTTPAQIVAVYGNTTKSPFTVGIVDDVTNLSLEVGAPLVTTPEGTTNCKFWGLGADGTVGANKNSIKIIGDNTDMYAQAYFDYDSKKSGGVTMSHLRFGHSPIKSTYLIRTANFVACHNPAYMRKYNMVQELVDGGTFLLNCPWDMEGLEKHLPGQVKKYIADHNINFYTIDGVKIGIETGMGPTRIN
;
A
#
# COMPACT_ATOMS: atom_id res chain seq x y z
N PRO A 1 -10.54 9.03 0.92
CA PRO A 1 -10.08 9.85 2.06
C PRO A 1 -9.22 11.04 1.64
N MET A 2 -8.13 10.88 0.83
CA MET A 2 -7.26 12.02 0.46
C MET A 2 -8.01 13.09 -0.34
N ALA A 3 -8.73 12.73 -1.39
CA ALA A 3 -9.53 13.67 -2.18
C ALA A 3 -10.62 14.34 -1.32
N GLU A 4 -11.32 13.56 -0.51
CA GLU A 4 -12.35 14.01 0.43
C GLU A 4 -11.79 15.02 1.45
N ALA A 5 -10.64 14.70 2.08
CA ALA A 5 -9.97 15.62 3.01
C ALA A 5 -9.50 16.92 2.31
N THR A 6 -9.06 16.82 1.06
CA THR A 6 -8.66 17.99 0.28
C THR A 6 -9.85 18.90 -0.03
N ASP A 7 -11.01 18.31 -0.35
CA ASP A 7 -12.26 19.03 -0.58
C ASP A 7 -12.75 19.76 0.68
N GLU A 8 -12.70 19.05 1.83
CA GLU A 8 -13.02 19.62 3.15
C GLU A 8 -12.10 20.83 3.47
N TRP A 9 -10.79 20.68 3.30
CA TRP A 9 -9.83 21.77 3.54
C TRP A 9 -10.01 22.94 2.59
N ALA A 10 -10.34 22.69 1.32
CA ALA A 10 -10.63 23.75 0.35
C ALA A 10 -11.90 24.51 0.74
N THR A 11 -12.95 23.80 1.19
CA THR A 11 -14.21 24.40 1.67
C THR A 11 -13.99 25.26 2.93
N ASP A 12 -13.06 24.86 3.79
CA ASP A 12 -12.66 25.64 4.98
C ASP A 12 -11.76 26.83 4.65
N GLY A 13 -11.44 27.08 3.38
CA GLY A 13 -10.59 28.19 2.93
C GLY A 13 -9.11 28.00 3.25
N ARG A 14 -8.65 26.78 3.52
CA ARG A 14 -7.24 26.48 3.80
C ARG A 14 -6.40 26.71 2.54
N THR A 15 -5.33 27.50 2.67
CA THR A 15 -4.42 27.77 1.57
C THR A 15 -3.31 26.72 1.47
N ASN A 16 -2.84 26.49 0.26
CA ASN A 16 -1.66 25.66 -0.02
C ASN A 16 -0.35 26.42 0.26
N ILE A 17 0.79 25.77 0.05
CA ILE A 17 2.13 26.35 0.27
C ILE A 17 2.41 27.62 -0.57
N PHE A 18 1.64 27.87 -1.63
CA PHE A 18 1.72 29.07 -2.48
C PHE A 18 0.78 30.20 -2.01
N GLY A 19 0.07 30.00 -0.88
CA GLY A 19 -0.89 30.97 -0.34
C GLY A 19 -2.18 31.11 -1.16
N ARG A 20 -2.57 30.05 -1.87
CA ARG A 20 -3.80 29.99 -2.68
C ARG A 20 -4.71 28.88 -2.20
N GLU A 21 -6.01 29.09 -2.26
CA GLU A 21 -7.01 28.04 -2.09
C GLU A 21 -6.87 27.01 -3.22
N VAL A 22 -7.03 25.74 -2.89
CA VAL A 22 -7.02 24.65 -3.86
C VAL A 22 -8.39 24.53 -4.50
N GLN A 23 -8.46 24.53 -5.83
CA GLN A 23 -9.71 24.27 -6.54
C GLN A 23 -9.87 22.77 -6.74
N ILE A 24 -10.99 22.23 -6.27
CA ILE A 24 -11.37 20.83 -6.45
C ILE A 24 -12.53 20.75 -7.43
N THR A 25 -12.44 19.80 -8.33
CA THR A 25 -13.50 19.53 -9.31
C THR A 25 -13.75 18.03 -9.36
N GLU A 26 -14.93 17.62 -8.95
CA GLU A 26 -15.39 16.25 -9.14
C GLU A 26 -15.87 16.04 -10.58
N MET A 27 -15.41 14.96 -11.19
CA MET A 27 -15.74 14.61 -12.57
C MET A 27 -16.54 13.32 -12.62
N GLN A 28 -17.45 13.20 -13.59
CA GLN A 28 -18.29 12.02 -13.76
C GLN A 28 -17.56 10.80 -14.32
N SER A 29 -16.40 11.02 -14.95
CA SER A 29 -15.60 9.97 -15.58
C SER A 29 -14.12 10.28 -15.41
N GLU A 30 -13.35 9.25 -15.12
CA GLU A 30 -11.90 9.35 -15.01
C GLU A 30 -11.24 9.79 -16.32
N ALA A 31 -11.80 9.41 -17.48
CA ALA A 31 -11.33 9.92 -18.77
C ALA A 31 -11.52 11.44 -18.87
N GLY A 32 -12.65 11.96 -18.37
CA GLY A 32 -12.92 13.39 -18.29
C GLY A 32 -12.00 14.08 -17.28
N ALA A 33 -11.78 13.48 -16.13
CA ALA A 33 -10.84 13.98 -15.12
C ALA A 33 -9.42 14.09 -15.69
N ALA A 34 -8.92 13.08 -16.39
CA ALA A 34 -7.61 13.11 -17.01
C ALA A 34 -7.51 14.17 -18.13
N GLY A 35 -8.59 14.39 -18.88
CA GLY A 35 -8.68 15.49 -19.86
C GLY A 35 -8.63 16.87 -19.19
N ALA A 36 -9.32 17.04 -18.06
CA ALA A 36 -9.27 18.26 -17.26
C ALA A 36 -7.86 18.50 -16.69
N VAL A 37 -7.21 17.47 -16.15
CA VAL A 37 -5.80 17.52 -15.69
C VAL A 37 -4.89 17.95 -16.83
N HIS A 38 -5.01 17.34 -18.02
CA HIS A 38 -4.22 17.72 -19.19
C HIS A 38 -4.39 19.19 -19.55
N GLY A 39 -5.63 19.66 -19.67
CA GLY A 39 -5.92 21.06 -19.99
C GLY A 39 -5.40 22.04 -18.95
N SER A 40 -5.57 21.71 -17.66
CA SER A 40 -5.08 22.51 -16.53
C SER A 40 -3.55 22.64 -16.53
N LEU A 41 -2.84 21.51 -16.70
CA LEU A 41 -1.38 21.50 -16.81
C LEU A 41 -0.90 22.27 -18.04
N ALA A 42 -1.56 22.11 -19.19
CA ALA A 42 -1.22 22.85 -20.41
C ALA A 42 -1.43 24.37 -20.25
N ALA A 43 -2.38 24.77 -19.40
CA ALA A 43 -2.61 26.18 -19.03
C ALA A 43 -1.64 26.71 -17.95
N GLY A 44 -0.72 25.87 -17.43
CA GLY A 44 0.30 26.26 -16.46
C GLY A 44 -0.12 26.17 -15.00
N ALA A 45 -1.22 25.49 -14.69
CA ALA A 45 -1.64 25.21 -13.32
C ALA A 45 -1.10 23.86 -12.85
N LEU A 46 -0.42 23.85 -11.70
CA LEU A 46 -0.01 22.59 -11.04
C LEU A 46 -1.27 21.82 -10.65
N THR A 47 -1.36 20.58 -11.09
CA THR A 47 -2.59 19.79 -10.98
C THR A 47 -2.27 18.36 -10.57
N THR A 48 -3.08 17.83 -9.66
CA THR A 48 -3.02 16.42 -9.22
C THR A 48 -4.40 15.78 -9.32
N THR A 49 -4.47 14.45 -9.32
CA THR A 49 -5.73 13.70 -9.31
C THR A 49 -5.59 12.41 -8.53
N TYR A 50 -6.72 11.79 -8.23
CA TYR A 50 -6.82 10.56 -7.45
C TYR A 50 -7.67 9.55 -8.22
N THR A 51 -7.19 8.30 -8.32
CA THR A 51 -7.90 7.24 -9.06
C THR A 51 -7.52 5.85 -8.58
N ALA A 52 -8.14 4.83 -9.15
CA ALA A 52 -7.87 3.41 -8.91
C ALA A 52 -8.46 2.54 -10.02
N SER A 53 -7.91 1.33 -10.21
CA SER A 53 -8.54 0.24 -11.00
C SER A 53 -8.90 0.66 -12.44
N GLN A 54 -10.13 0.34 -12.88
CA GLN A 54 -10.64 0.70 -14.20
C GLN A 54 -10.59 2.21 -14.46
N GLY A 55 -10.74 3.04 -13.41
CA GLY A 55 -10.63 4.48 -13.55
C GLY A 55 -9.25 4.92 -14.06
N LEU A 56 -8.18 4.32 -13.53
CA LEU A 56 -6.83 4.58 -14.03
C LEU A 56 -6.69 4.14 -15.51
N LEU A 57 -7.29 3.02 -15.91
CA LEU A 57 -7.24 2.57 -17.30
C LEU A 57 -7.96 3.52 -18.25
N LEU A 58 -9.05 4.13 -17.83
CA LEU A 58 -9.74 5.17 -18.61
C LEU A 58 -8.89 6.43 -18.80
N MET A 59 -7.89 6.67 -17.96
CA MET A 59 -6.96 7.79 -18.08
C MET A 59 -5.81 7.53 -19.06
N ILE A 60 -5.52 6.28 -19.45
CA ILE A 60 -4.34 5.89 -20.24
C ILE A 60 -4.10 6.77 -21.48
N PRO A 61 -5.09 7.06 -22.35
CA PRO A 61 -4.87 7.92 -23.51
C PRO A 61 -4.34 9.31 -23.15
N ASN A 62 -4.86 9.88 -22.05
CA ASN A 62 -4.39 11.18 -21.55
C ASN A 62 -3.04 11.08 -20.84
N LEU A 63 -2.73 9.97 -20.17
CA LEU A 63 -1.40 9.74 -19.57
C LEU A 63 -0.30 9.77 -20.65
N TYR A 64 -0.51 9.09 -21.79
CA TYR A 64 0.41 9.18 -22.94
C TYR A 64 0.57 10.61 -23.44
N LYS A 65 -0.52 11.36 -23.48
CA LYS A 65 -0.53 12.74 -23.95
C LYS A 65 0.24 13.66 -22.99
N ILE A 66 -0.06 13.59 -21.71
CA ILE A 66 0.57 14.39 -20.65
C ILE A 66 2.08 14.09 -20.58
N ALA A 67 2.46 12.81 -20.62
CA ALA A 67 3.87 12.41 -20.65
C ALA A 67 4.59 12.87 -21.92
N GLY A 68 3.95 12.71 -23.08
CA GLY A 68 4.51 13.13 -24.36
C GLY A 68 4.69 14.66 -24.49
N GLU A 69 3.88 15.43 -23.80
CA GLU A 69 4.00 16.90 -23.72
C GLU A 69 4.87 17.36 -22.54
N GLN A 70 5.43 16.46 -21.76
CA GLN A 70 6.31 16.74 -20.62
C GLN A 70 5.66 17.66 -19.58
N LEU A 71 4.41 17.40 -19.25
CA LEU A 71 3.64 18.16 -18.28
C LEU A 71 3.75 17.51 -16.87
N PRO A 72 4.07 18.32 -15.83
CA PRO A 72 4.35 17.80 -14.48
C PRO A 72 3.06 17.55 -13.69
N GLY A 73 2.33 16.48 -13.99
CA GLY A 73 1.15 16.05 -13.26
C GLY A 73 1.46 14.91 -12.30
N VAL A 74 0.77 14.84 -11.16
CA VAL A 74 0.86 13.71 -10.24
C VAL A 74 -0.49 13.02 -10.15
N PHE A 75 -0.51 11.72 -10.43
CA PHE A 75 -1.65 10.83 -10.36
C PHE A 75 -1.49 9.93 -9.14
N ASN A 76 -2.25 10.20 -8.08
CA ASN A 76 -2.22 9.40 -6.87
C ASN A 76 -3.14 8.19 -7.03
N VAL A 77 -2.57 7.00 -6.95
CA VAL A 77 -3.26 5.75 -7.28
C VAL A 77 -3.26 4.80 -6.10
N SER A 78 -4.45 4.50 -5.61
CA SER A 78 -4.69 3.39 -4.70
C SER A 78 -4.82 2.11 -5.54
N ALA A 79 -3.71 1.42 -5.79
CA ALA A 79 -3.61 0.32 -6.76
C ALA A 79 -4.58 -0.83 -6.46
N ARG A 80 -5.40 -1.22 -7.44
CA ARG A 80 -6.47 -2.19 -7.26
C ARG A 80 -6.58 -3.14 -8.45
N ALA A 81 -7.11 -4.34 -8.16
CA ALA A 81 -7.41 -5.35 -9.15
C ALA A 81 -8.29 -4.82 -10.28
N LEU A 82 -8.05 -5.31 -11.48
CA LEU A 82 -8.90 -5.06 -12.65
C LEU A 82 -9.97 -6.14 -12.78
N ALA A 83 -11.15 -5.75 -13.23
CA ALA A 83 -12.18 -6.69 -13.60
C ALA A 83 -11.71 -7.58 -14.77
N SER A 84 -11.74 -8.89 -14.56
CA SER A 84 -11.34 -9.89 -15.55
C SER A 84 -12.35 -11.04 -15.56
N HIS A 85 -12.03 -12.22 -15.04
CA HIS A 85 -12.97 -13.33 -14.86
C HIS A 85 -14.07 -13.01 -13.83
N ALA A 86 -13.77 -12.08 -12.89
CA ALA A 86 -14.71 -11.53 -11.93
C ALA A 86 -14.26 -10.10 -11.55
N LEU A 87 -15.17 -9.34 -10.94
CA LEU A 87 -14.83 -8.07 -10.29
C LEU A 87 -14.24 -8.35 -8.91
N SER A 88 -13.08 -7.78 -8.62
CA SER A 88 -12.55 -7.62 -7.28
C SER A 88 -12.34 -6.14 -6.98
N ILE A 89 -12.87 -5.66 -5.87
CA ILE A 89 -12.65 -4.28 -5.43
C ILE A 89 -11.33 -4.13 -4.67
N PHE A 90 -10.68 -5.24 -4.33
CA PHE A 90 -9.48 -5.28 -3.48
C PHE A 90 -8.19 -4.98 -4.25
N GLY A 91 -7.08 -4.83 -3.50
CA GLY A 91 -5.82 -4.36 -4.05
C GLY A 91 -5.00 -5.42 -4.76
N ASP A 92 -4.41 -5.03 -5.86
CA ASP A 92 -3.20 -5.58 -6.48
C ASP A 92 -2.62 -4.52 -7.44
N HIS A 93 -1.57 -4.87 -8.19
CA HIS A 93 -0.86 -3.92 -9.06
C HIS A 93 -1.26 -4.01 -10.54
N SER A 94 -2.35 -4.70 -10.88
CA SER A 94 -2.76 -4.90 -12.27
C SER A 94 -3.03 -3.60 -13.01
N ASP A 95 -3.63 -2.61 -12.34
CA ASP A 95 -3.96 -1.32 -12.91
C ASP A 95 -2.71 -0.46 -13.19
N VAL A 96 -1.79 -0.35 -12.23
CA VAL A 96 -0.55 0.43 -12.41
C VAL A 96 0.38 -0.21 -13.42
N TYR A 97 0.48 -1.54 -13.44
CA TYR A 97 1.28 -2.23 -14.46
C TYR A 97 0.74 -2.03 -15.88
N ALA A 98 -0.58 -1.89 -16.06
CA ALA A 98 -1.16 -1.55 -17.37
C ALA A 98 -0.71 -0.16 -17.85
N CYS A 99 -0.30 0.73 -16.96
CA CYS A 99 0.18 2.08 -17.26
C CYS A 99 1.70 2.19 -17.47
N ARG A 100 2.48 1.13 -17.29
CA ARG A 100 3.96 1.16 -17.33
C ARG A 100 4.57 1.64 -18.65
N GLN A 101 3.79 1.65 -19.73
CA GLN A 101 4.22 2.09 -21.06
C GLN A 101 3.85 3.54 -21.39
N THR A 102 3.10 4.23 -20.52
CA THR A 102 2.54 5.56 -20.82
C THR A 102 3.58 6.67 -20.87
N GLY A 103 4.76 6.44 -20.27
CA GLY A 103 5.79 7.45 -20.09
C GLY A 103 5.68 8.21 -18.76
N CYS A 104 4.68 7.90 -17.92
CA CYS A 104 4.67 8.40 -16.55
C CYS A 104 5.77 7.73 -15.72
N ALA A 105 6.45 8.51 -14.88
CA ALA A 105 7.27 7.94 -13.81
C ALA A 105 6.35 7.21 -12.82
N MET A 106 6.87 6.16 -12.18
CA MET A 106 6.08 5.33 -11.27
C MET A 106 6.81 5.19 -9.95
N LEU A 107 6.28 5.82 -8.91
CA LEU A 107 6.80 5.78 -7.54
C LEU A 107 5.87 4.98 -6.65
N CYS A 108 6.41 3.98 -5.93
CA CYS A 108 5.66 3.05 -5.09
C CYS A 108 5.98 3.24 -3.62
N GLU A 109 4.94 3.31 -2.78
CA GLU A 109 5.06 3.44 -1.34
C GLU A 109 4.62 2.15 -0.62
N SER A 110 5.28 1.84 0.49
CA SER A 110 5.03 0.62 1.26
C SER A 110 4.08 0.84 2.44
N SER A 111 4.08 2.03 3.05
CA SER A 111 3.32 2.34 4.27
C SER A 111 2.61 3.67 4.19
N VAL A 112 1.73 3.96 5.15
CA VAL A 112 1.05 5.26 5.27
C VAL A 112 2.05 6.40 5.47
N GLN A 113 3.15 6.16 6.23
CA GLN A 113 4.22 7.14 6.38
C GLN A 113 4.94 7.39 5.06
N GLU A 114 5.28 6.35 4.31
CA GLU A 114 5.91 6.51 2.99
C GLU A 114 5.01 7.27 2.01
N VAL A 115 3.68 7.09 2.06
CA VAL A 115 2.74 7.87 1.25
C VAL A 115 2.85 9.36 1.59
N MET A 116 2.92 9.73 2.89
CA MET A 116 3.10 11.12 3.32
C MET A 116 4.41 11.71 2.79
N ASP A 117 5.51 10.97 2.89
CA ASP A 117 6.85 11.44 2.61
C ASP A 117 7.18 11.45 1.11
N LEU A 118 6.87 10.37 0.40
CA LEU A 118 7.25 10.20 -1.00
C LEU A 118 6.30 10.90 -1.97
N THR A 119 5.07 11.22 -1.57
CA THR A 119 4.21 12.12 -2.36
C THR A 119 4.87 13.48 -2.56
N VAL A 120 5.61 13.98 -1.56
CA VAL A 120 6.42 15.21 -1.68
C VAL A 120 7.47 15.03 -2.78
N VAL A 121 8.19 13.91 -2.76
CA VAL A 121 9.20 13.59 -3.80
C VAL A 121 8.57 13.54 -5.18
N ALA A 122 7.41 12.86 -5.33
CA ALA A 122 6.70 12.77 -6.61
C ALA A 122 6.36 14.14 -7.20
N HIS A 123 5.81 15.05 -6.39
CA HIS A 123 5.48 16.40 -6.83
C HIS A 123 6.71 17.22 -7.23
N MET A 124 7.74 17.24 -6.37
CA MET A 124 8.95 18.04 -6.61
C MET A 124 9.74 17.51 -7.82
N ALA A 125 9.90 16.19 -7.92
CA ALA A 125 10.61 15.55 -9.02
C ALA A 125 9.84 15.69 -10.35
N SER A 126 8.52 15.65 -10.32
CA SER A 126 7.69 15.87 -11.51
C SER A 126 7.91 17.25 -12.09
N ILE A 127 7.88 18.29 -11.26
CA ILE A 127 8.07 19.68 -11.70
C ILE A 127 9.48 19.86 -12.28
N LYS A 128 10.52 19.45 -11.56
CA LYS A 128 11.92 19.62 -11.97
C LYS A 128 12.27 18.75 -13.19
N GLY A 129 11.82 17.49 -13.19
CA GLY A 129 12.09 16.52 -14.24
C GLY A 129 11.20 16.66 -15.48
N LYS A 130 10.11 17.44 -15.42
CA LYS A 130 9.12 17.60 -16.50
C LYS A 130 8.51 16.28 -16.97
N VAL A 131 8.31 15.35 -16.04
CA VAL A 131 7.70 14.04 -16.29
C VAL A 131 6.54 13.85 -15.32
N PRO A 132 5.35 13.45 -15.78
CA PRO A 132 4.24 13.14 -14.87
C PRO A 132 4.52 11.89 -14.06
N PHE A 133 3.95 11.81 -12.86
CA PHE A 133 4.09 10.67 -11.95
C PHE A 133 2.78 9.94 -11.73
N ILE A 134 2.83 8.63 -11.77
CA ILE A 134 1.91 7.75 -11.07
C ILE A 134 2.54 7.44 -9.72
N ASN A 135 2.01 8.07 -8.67
CA ASN A 135 2.39 7.90 -7.28
C ASN A 135 1.42 6.89 -6.68
N PHE A 136 1.87 5.69 -6.33
CA PHE A 136 0.95 4.60 -6.01
C PHE A 136 1.33 3.81 -4.78
N PHE A 137 0.31 3.33 -4.11
CA PHE A 137 0.37 2.46 -2.92
C PHE A 137 -0.72 1.40 -3.00
N ASP A 138 -0.62 0.39 -2.16
CA ASP A 138 -1.56 -0.73 -2.18
C ASP A 138 -2.98 -0.32 -1.77
N GLY A 139 -3.91 -0.47 -2.69
CA GLY A 139 -5.33 -0.32 -2.42
C GLY A 139 -5.84 -1.36 -1.43
N PHE A 140 -6.80 -0.98 -0.59
CA PHE A 140 -7.37 -1.79 0.48
C PHE A 140 -6.37 -2.26 1.55
N ARG A 141 -5.07 -2.19 1.33
CA ARG A 141 -4.11 -2.40 2.40
C ARG A 141 -3.65 -1.05 2.94
N THR A 142 -2.73 -0.38 2.27
CA THR A 142 -2.23 0.94 2.70
C THR A 142 -3.34 2.00 2.72
N SER A 143 -4.23 2.00 1.72
CA SER A 143 -5.32 3.00 1.61
C SER A 143 -6.40 2.89 2.70
N HIS A 144 -6.53 1.77 3.36
CA HIS A 144 -7.51 1.52 4.43
C HIS A 144 -6.86 1.30 5.78
N GLU A 145 -5.56 1.42 5.88
CA GLU A 145 -4.84 1.33 7.12
C GLU A 145 -4.84 2.68 7.85
N ILE A 146 -5.01 2.65 9.15
CA ILE A 146 -4.82 3.81 10.02
C ILE A 146 -3.54 3.59 10.79
N GLN A 147 -2.61 4.53 10.67
CA GLN A 147 -1.35 4.55 11.42
C GLN A 147 -1.14 5.91 12.07
N LYS A 148 -0.40 5.93 13.16
CA LYS A 148 0.19 7.16 13.70
C LYS A 148 1.43 7.47 12.87
N ILE A 149 1.45 8.66 12.23
CA ILE A 149 2.51 9.10 11.34
C ILE A 149 3.02 10.48 11.74
N GLU A 150 4.25 10.79 11.33
CA GLU A 150 4.80 12.16 11.35
C GLU A 150 4.26 12.94 10.14
N THR A 151 4.00 14.22 10.33
CA THR A 151 3.45 15.11 9.28
C THR A 151 4.40 16.25 8.98
N TRP A 152 4.34 16.76 7.75
CA TRP A 152 5.16 17.87 7.28
C TRP A 152 4.61 19.23 7.72
N ASP A 153 5.53 20.13 8.10
CA ASP A 153 5.22 21.56 8.15
C ASP A 153 5.22 22.18 6.75
N TYR A 154 4.33 23.14 6.51
CA TYR A 154 4.25 23.85 5.23
C TYR A 154 5.52 24.64 4.92
N ASP A 155 6.23 25.13 5.90
CA ASP A 155 7.48 25.86 5.71
C ASP A 155 8.60 24.93 5.23
N ASP A 156 8.69 23.71 5.74
CA ASP A 156 9.61 22.69 5.23
C ASP A 156 9.31 22.34 3.77
N LEU A 157 8.03 22.19 3.41
CA LEU A 157 7.63 21.94 2.03
C LEU A 157 8.01 23.11 1.10
N LYS A 158 7.82 24.36 1.55
CA LYS A 158 8.19 25.55 0.77
C LYS A 158 9.70 25.62 0.50
N GLU A 159 10.53 25.27 1.47
CA GLU A 159 12.00 25.24 1.32
C GLU A 159 12.45 24.22 0.27
N MET A 160 11.74 23.13 0.09
CA MET A 160 12.08 22.08 -0.88
C MET A 160 11.63 22.38 -2.30
N VAL A 161 10.68 23.32 -2.50
CA VAL A 161 10.17 23.66 -3.84
C VAL A 161 11.24 24.37 -4.67
N ASP A 162 11.52 23.83 -5.84
CA ASP A 162 12.30 24.51 -6.88
C ASP A 162 11.41 25.54 -7.60
N MET A 163 11.42 26.79 -7.14
CA MET A 163 10.60 27.86 -7.71
C MET A 163 11.01 28.23 -9.13
N ASP A 164 12.28 28.05 -9.51
CA ASP A 164 12.74 28.29 -10.89
C ASP A 164 12.11 27.26 -11.82
N ALA A 165 11.99 26.01 -11.40
CA ALA A 165 11.30 24.97 -12.15
C ALA A 165 9.79 25.21 -12.26
N VAL A 166 9.14 25.71 -11.19
CA VAL A 166 7.73 26.11 -11.20
C VAL A 166 7.51 27.27 -12.19
N ASP A 167 8.39 28.28 -12.17
CA ASP A 167 8.28 29.43 -13.07
C ASP A 167 8.57 29.04 -14.52
N ALA A 168 9.52 28.13 -14.75
CA ALA A 168 9.77 27.58 -16.08
C ALA A 168 8.54 26.82 -16.63
N PHE A 169 7.89 26.02 -15.78
CA PHE A 169 6.64 25.36 -16.14
C PHE A 169 5.53 26.36 -16.51
N ARG A 170 5.32 27.39 -15.69
CA ARG A 170 4.31 28.41 -15.95
C ARG A 170 4.59 29.23 -17.22
N LYS A 171 5.87 29.54 -17.48
CA LYS A 171 6.28 30.23 -18.73
C LYS A 171 6.05 29.37 -19.97
N ASN A 172 6.05 28.05 -19.82
CA ASN A 172 5.76 27.14 -20.92
C ASN A 172 4.25 26.86 -21.12
N ALA A 173 3.38 27.54 -20.40
CA ALA A 173 1.93 27.40 -20.55
C ALA A 173 1.47 27.93 -21.94
N LEU A 174 0.35 27.37 -22.42
CA LEU A 174 -0.30 27.89 -23.63
C LEU A 174 -0.66 29.37 -23.44
N ASN A 175 -0.11 30.21 -24.29
CA ASN A 175 -0.27 31.66 -24.19
C ASN A 175 -0.44 32.27 -25.58
N PRO A 176 -1.51 33.03 -25.84
CA PRO A 176 -1.74 33.64 -27.15
C PRO A 176 -0.64 34.66 -27.57
N ASN A 177 0.09 35.24 -26.61
CA ASN A 177 1.21 36.15 -26.90
C ASN A 177 2.50 35.37 -27.31
N HIS A 178 2.59 34.08 -27.00
CA HIS A 178 3.68 33.19 -27.36
C HIS A 178 3.09 31.88 -27.84
N PRO A 179 2.45 31.85 -29.01
CA PRO A 179 1.75 30.66 -29.48
C PRO A 179 2.73 29.55 -29.77
N CYS A 180 2.38 28.34 -29.32
CA CYS A 180 3.10 27.11 -29.66
C CYS A 180 2.10 26.01 -29.99
N GLU A 181 2.49 25.14 -30.92
CA GLU A 181 1.70 23.99 -31.30
C GLU A 181 2.14 22.77 -30.44
N ARG A 182 1.17 22.07 -29.86
CA ARG A 182 1.39 20.86 -29.11
C ARG A 182 0.44 19.78 -29.59
N GLY A 183 0.95 18.56 -29.65
CA GLY A 183 0.13 17.38 -29.95
C GLY A 183 -0.47 17.36 -31.35
N SER A 184 0.16 18.04 -32.31
CA SER A 184 -0.21 18.01 -33.72
C SER A 184 0.09 16.64 -34.35
N ALA A 185 -0.51 16.38 -35.52
CA ALA A 185 -0.19 15.20 -36.30
C ALA A 185 1.23 15.29 -36.88
N GLN A 186 1.99 14.22 -36.76
CA GLN A 186 3.34 14.08 -37.32
C GLN A 186 3.39 12.90 -38.29
N ASN A 187 4.10 13.10 -39.40
CA ASN A 187 4.33 12.07 -40.40
C ASN A 187 5.55 11.17 -40.04
N PRO A 188 5.74 10.04 -40.75
CA PRO A 188 6.86 9.10 -40.45
C PRO A 188 8.26 9.72 -40.50
N ASP A 189 8.43 10.83 -41.20
CA ASP A 189 9.71 11.53 -41.34
C ASP A 189 10.19 12.23 -40.05
N ILE A 190 9.27 12.57 -39.11
CA ILE A 190 9.63 13.29 -37.87
C ILE A 190 9.16 12.61 -36.59
N PHE A 191 8.12 11.76 -36.64
CA PHE A 191 7.50 11.19 -35.43
C PHE A 191 8.50 10.39 -34.58
N PHE A 192 9.32 9.55 -35.19
CA PHE A 192 10.28 8.70 -34.46
C PHE A 192 11.35 9.54 -33.77
N GLN A 193 11.95 10.51 -34.47
CA GLN A 193 12.93 11.43 -33.87
C GLN A 193 12.35 12.22 -32.69
N ALA A 194 11.11 12.68 -32.83
CA ALA A 194 10.41 13.38 -31.75
C ALA A 194 10.18 12.47 -30.53
N ARG A 195 9.90 11.18 -30.75
CA ARG A 195 9.80 10.19 -29.66
C ARG A 195 11.12 9.96 -28.94
N GLU A 196 12.25 9.92 -29.67
CA GLU A 196 13.58 9.77 -29.07
C GLU A 196 14.08 11.03 -28.35
N ALA A 197 13.59 12.21 -28.73
CA ALA A 197 13.99 13.48 -28.14
C ALA A 197 13.63 13.63 -26.64
N CYS A 198 12.77 12.77 -26.11
CA CYS A 198 12.42 12.75 -24.69
C CYS A 198 13.45 12.00 -23.81
N ASN A 199 14.35 11.18 -24.39
CA ASN A 199 15.27 10.34 -23.65
C ASN A 199 16.07 11.08 -22.55
N PRO A 200 16.65 12.29 -22.78
CA PRO A 200 17.41 12.99 -21.75
C PRO A 200 16.62 13.30 -20.47
N TYR A 201 15.30 13.49 -20.57
CA TYR A 201 14.46 13.74 -19.40
C TYR A 201 14.32 12.47 -18.55
N TYR A 202 14.13 11.32 -19.19
CA TYR A 202 14.02 10.04 -18.50
C TYR A 202 15.37 9.56 -17.94
N ASP A 203 16.47 9.85 -18.64
CA ASP A 203 17.84 9.52 -18.18
C ASP A 203 18.22 10.33 -16.94
N ALA A 204 17.79 11.60 -16.86
CA ALA A 204 18.07 12.46 -15.71
C ALA A 204 17.14 12.21 -14.51
N LEU A 205 15.95 11.65 -14.73
CA LEU A 205 14.90 11.58 -13.71
C LEU A 205 15.29 10.77 -12.47
N PRO A 206 15.97 9.60 -12.56
CA PRO A 206 16.38 8.85 -11.37
C PRO A 206 17.25 9.68 -10.40
N ALA A 207 18.18 10.47 -10.93
CA ALA A 207 19.02 11.35 -10.12
C ALA A 207 18.20 12.49 -9.47
N ILE A 208 17.23 13.05 -10.18
CA ILE A 208 16.32 14.08 -9.64
C ILE A 208 15.45 13.50 -8.53
N VAL A 209 14.91 12.30 -8.71
CA VAL A 209 14.13 11.61 -7.66
C VAL A 209 14.99 11.35 -6.42
N GLN A 210 16.22 10.85 -6.60
CA GLN A 210 17.14 10.63 -5.49
C GLN A 210 17.50 11.94 -4.78
N GLU A 211 17.72 13.04 -5.50
CA GLU A 211 17.98 14.35 -4.90
C GLU A 211 16.84 14.77 -3.94
N TYR A 212 15.59 14.57 -4.33
CA TYR A 212 14.45 14.90 -3.45
C TYR A 212 14.26 13.89 -2.32
N MET A 213 14.54 12.61 -2.54
CA MET A 213 14.62 11.63 -1.45
C MET A 213 15.67 12.04 -0.42
N ASP A 214 16.85 12.49 -0.86
CA ASP A 214 17.92 12.94 0.03
C ASP A 214 17.54 14.20 0.83
N LYS A 215 16.79 15.13 0.22
CA LYS A 215 16.23 16.30 0.93
C LYS A 215 15.23 15.88 2.01
N VAL A 216 14.33 14.94 1.69
CA VAL A 216 13.40 14.34 2.65
C VAL A 216 14.16 13.63 3.77
N ASN A 217 15.12 12.78 3.42
CA ASN A 217 15.95 12.07 4.40
C ASN A 217 16.65 13.02 5.37
N ALA A 218 17.19 14.12 4.86
CA ALA A 218 17.87 15.12 5.70
C ALA A 218 16.93 15.86 6.67
N LYS A 219 15.65 16.03 6.30
CA LYS A 219 14.64 16.71 7.13
C LYS A 219 14.07 15.83 8.23
N ILE A 220 13.77 14.57 7.95
CA ILE A 220 13.03 13.67 8.85
C ILE A 220 13.84 12.45 9.32
N GLY A 221 15.12 12.34 8.93
CA GLY A 221 16.02 11.28 9.40
C GLY A 221 15.74 9.90 8.83
N THR A 222 15.21 9.82 7.61
CA THR A 222 14.99 8.57 6.86
C THR A 222 16.18 8.23 5.96
N ASP A 223 16.10 7.12 5.20
CA ASP A 223 17.13 6.69 4.25
C ASP A 223 16.53 6.27 2.88
N TYR A 224 15.48 6.96 2.43
CA TYR A 224 14.83 6.65 1.17
C TYR A 224 15.80 6.69 -0.01
N LYS A 225 15.76 5.63 -0.82
CA LYS A 225 16.51 5.46 -2.07
C LYS A 225 15.59 4.90 -3.14
N LEU A 226 16.02 4.98 -4.40
CA LEU A 226 15.29 4.38 -5.52
C LEU A 226 15.03 2.88 -5.30
N PHE A 227 16.03 2.20 -4.72
CA PHE A 227 15.99 0.82 -4.25
C PHE A 227 16.65 0.76 -2.88
N ASN A 228 15.92 0.33 -1.85
CA ASN A 228 16.49 0.14 -0.51
C ASN A 228 16.72 -1.34 -0.23
N TYR A 229 17.91 -1.65 0.23
CA TYR A 229 18.20 -2.97 0.78
C TYR A 229 17.91 -3.02 2.29
N TYR A 230 17.36 -4.15 2.74
CA TYR A 230 17.19 -4.47 4.16
C TYR A 230 17.47 -5.96 4.41
N GLY A 231 18.19 -6.31 5.48
CA GLY A 231 18.48 -7.70 5.86
C GLY A 231 19.94 -7.95 6.20
N ALA A 232 20.37 -9.21 6.11
CA ALA A 232 21.76 -9.60 6.38
C ALA A 232 22.71 -8.98 5.37
N PRO A 233 23.85 -8.38 5.80
CA PRO A 233 24.80 -7.75 4.87
C PRO A 233 25.46 -8.75 3.91
N ASP A 234 25.46 -10.03 4.25
CA ASP A 234 25.99 -11.14 3.47
C ASP A 234 24.88 -12.08 2.99
N ALA A 235 23.71 -11.51 2.65
CA ALA A 235 22.56 -12.30 2.20
C ALA A 235 22.88 -13.14 0.96
N GLU A 236 22.45 -14.38 0.99
CA GLU A 236 22.57 -15.34 -0.11
C GLU A 236 21.25 -15.48 -0.91
N HIS A 237 20.13 -15.15 -0.26
CA HIS A 237 18.81 -15.12 -0.91
C HIS A 237 18.15 -13.75 -0.66
N VAL A 238 17.79 -13.06 -1.74
CA VAL A 238 17.16 -11.74 -1.69
C VAL A 238 15.80 -11.77 -2.37
N ILE A 239 14.80 -11.20 -1.71
CA ILE A 239 13.50 -10.90 -2.35
C ILE A 239 13.59 -9.51 -2.98
N VAL A 240 12.98 -9.32 -4.16
CA VAL A 240 12.73 -8.00 -4.76
C VAL A 240 11.22 -7.80 -4.85
N ALA A 241 10.69 -6.75 -4.25
CA ALA A 241 9.25 -6.51 -4.18
C ALA A 241 8.89 -5.02 -4.13
N MET A 242 7.61 -4.70 -4.42
CA MET A 242 7.01 -3.36 -4.30
C MET A 242 5.82 -3.36 -3.35
N GLY A 243 5.53 -2.20 -2.77
CA GLY A 243 4.33 -1.96 -1.96
C GLY A 243 4.40 -2.53 -0.55
N SER A 244 3.25 -2.69 0.06
CA SER A 244 3.09 -2.96 1.50
C SER A 244 3.66 -4.31 1.96
N VAL A 245 3.86 -5.26 1.08
CA VAL A 245 4.50 -6.55 1.43
C VAL A 245 5.91 -6.37 1.99
N ASN A 246 6.59 -5.28 1.61
CA ASN A 246 7.94 -5.00 2.10
C ASN A 246 8.00 -4.88 3.63
N ASP A 247 6.98 -4.30 4.26
CA ASP A 247 6.90 -4.20 5.71
C ASP A 247 6.76 -5.57 6.37
N THR A 248 5.91 -6.45 5.83
CA THR A 248 5.82 -7.85 6.28
C THR A 248 7.15 -8.60 6.08
N ILE A 249 7.84 -8.36 4.96
CA ILE A 249 9.14 -8.98 4.68
C ILE A 249 10.17 -8.49 5.70
N GLU A 250 10.28 -7.19 5.95
CA GLU A 250 11.22 -6.64 6.95
C GLU A 250 10.98 -7.21 8.35
N GLU A 251 9.73 -7.27 8.80
CA GLU A 251 9.38 -7.88 10.09
C GLU A 251 9.79 -9.35 10.15
N THR A 252 9.59 -10.08 9.04
CA THR A 252 10.02 -11.49 8.94
C THR A 252 11.54 -11.62 8.93
N LEU A 253 12.24 -10.69 8.26
CA LEU A 253 13.70 -10.66 8.22
C LEU A 253 14.30 -10.41 9.61
N ASP A 254 13.70 -9.54 10.42
CA ASP A 254 14.15 -9.31 11.79
C ASP A 254 14.14 -10.61 12.61
N TYR A 255 13.17 -11.48 12.37
CA TYR A 255 13.11 -12.81 12.98
C TYR A 255 14.16 -13.76 12.40
N MET A 256 14.29 -13.84 11.07
CA MET A 256 15.16 -14.81 10.38
C MET A 256 16.65 -14.48 10.56
N VAL A 257 17.02 -13.20 10.47
CA VAL A 257 18.41 -12.74 10.63
C VAL A 257 18.90 -12.93 12.06
N LYS A 258 18.04 -12.73 13.07
CA LYS A 258 18.35 -13.06 14.47
C LYS A 258 18.70 -14.54 14.67
N GLN A 259 18.22 -15.43 13.79
CA GLN A 259 18.55 -16.85 13.77
C GLN A 259 19.78 -17.18 12.91
N GLY A 260 20.50 -16.17 12.41
CA GLY A 260 21.69 -16.33 11.58
C GLY A 260 21.41 -16.66 10.11
N GLN A 261 20.17 -16.48 9.64
CA GLN A 261 19.86 -16.72 8.23
C GLN A 261 20.36 -15.56 7.35
N LYS A 262 20.91 -15.90 6.20
CA LYS A 262 21.51 -14.96 5.24
C LYS A 262 20.48 -14.56 4.18
N VAL A 263 19.53 -13.75 4.57
CA VAL A 263 18.37 -13.32 3.78
C VAL A 263 18.21 -11.81 3.79
N GLY A 264 17.63 -11.26 2.73
CA GLY A 264 17.40 -9.83 2.60
C GLY A 264 16.32 -9.49 1.59
N VAL A 265 15.92 -8.23 1.53
CA VAL A 265 14.97 -7.68 0.57
C VAL A 265 15.51 -6.43 -0.09
N VAL A 266 15.24 -6.26 -1.38
CA VAL A 266 15.35 -4.98 -2.08
C VAL A 266 13.94 -4.44 -2.31
N LYS A 267 13.64 -3.33 -1.67
CA LYS A 267 12.39 -2.57 -1.84
C LYS A 267 12.51 -1.68 -3.07
N VAL A 268 11.64 -1.86 -4.05
CA VAL A 268 11.58 -1.03 -5.25
C VAL A 268 10.66 0.15 -4.98
N ARG A 269 11.20 1.38 -5.00
CA ARG A 269 10.40 2.61 -4.90
C ARG A 269 10.20 3.27 -6.26
N LEU A 270 11.28 3.55 -6.99
CA LEU A 270 11.14 4.05 -8.36
C LEU A 270 11.09 2.89 -9.36
N TYR A 271 9.87 2.54 -9.79
CA TYR A 271 9.66 1.49 -10.77
C TYR A 271 9.88 1.98 -12.22
N ARG A 272 9.54 3.24 -12.51
CA ARG A 272 9.80 3.90 -13.81
C ARG A 272 10.30 5.34 -13.60
N PRO A 273 11.37 5.75 -14.28
CA PRO A 273 12.30 4.93 -15.06
C PRO A 273 13.01 3.86 -14.21
N PHE A 274 13.21 2.68 -14.77
CA PHE A 274 13.87 1.60 -14.04
C PHE A 274 15.40 1.77 -14.10
N SER A 275 16.03 2.11 -12.98
CA SER A 275 17.47 2.26 -12.89
C SER A 275 18.16 0.91 -12.63
N ALA A 276 18.65 0.26 -13.68
CA ALA A 276 19.39 -1.01 -13.56
C ALA A 276 20.59 -0.88 -12.62
N GLN A 277 21.36 0.21 -12.72
CA GLN A 277 22.54 0.42 -11.87
C GLN A 277 22.16 0.55 -10.40
N ALA A 278 21.12 1.32 -10.07
CA ALA A 278 20.68 1.48 -8.68
C ALA A 278 20.16 0.15 -8.08
N LEU A 279 19.52 -0.70 -8.87
CA LEU A 279 19.15 -2.05 -8.44
C LEU A 279 20.40 -2.90 -8.17
N ILE A 280 21.38 -2.91 -9.08
CA ILE A 280 22.61 -3.68 -8.96
C ILE A 280 23.39 -3.24 -7.71
N ASP A 281 23.46 -1.93 -7.44
CA ASP A 281 24.17 -1.38 -6.28
C ASP A 281 23.48 -1.71 -4.95
N ALA A 282 22.17 -1.93 -4.96
CA ALA A 282 21.40 -2.30 -3.77
C ALA A 282 21.53 -3.80 -3.40
N ILE A 283 21.94 -4.66 -4.34
CA ILE A 283 22.01 -6.11 -4.11
C ILE A 283 23.37 -6.49 -3.49
N PRO A 284 23.42 -7.25 -2.37
CA PRO A 284 24.67 -7.76 -1.79
C PRO A 284 25.45 -8.66 -2.77
N ASP A 285 26.77 -8.55 -2.77
CA ASP A 285 27.64 -9.34 -3.66
C ASP A 285 27.58 -10.85 -3.41
N THR A 286 27.11 -11.26 -2.25
CA THR A 286 27.00 -12.66 -1.81
C THR A 286 25.77 -13.38 -2.34
N VAL A 287 24.86 -12.68 -3.03
CA VAL A 287 23.57 -13.23 -3.47
C VAL A 287 23.76 -14.40 -4.44
N LYS A 288 23.00 -15.47 -4.22
CA LYS A 288 22.93 -16.68 -5.06
C LYS A 288 21.57 -16.89 -5.71
N VAL A 289 20.52 -16.42 -5.03
CA VAL A 289 19.12 -16.54 -5.46
C VAL A 289 18.42 -15.21 -5.26
N ILE A 290 17.66 -14.78 -6.26
CA ILE A 290 16.75 -13.64 -6.18
C ILE A 290 15.34 -14.15 -6.45
N SER A 291 14.41 -13.91 -5.54
CA SER A 291 12.99 -14.16 -5.72
C SER A 291 12.27 -12.84 -5.98
N VAL A 292 11.77 -12.65 -7.19
CA VAL A 292 10.98 -11.45 -7.52
C VAL A 292 9.51 -11.73 -7.24
N LEU A 293 8.90 -10.93 -6.38
CA LEU A 293 7.49 -11.03 -6.02
C LEU A 293 6.67 -9.96 -6.74
N ASP A 294 5.81 -10.40 -7.64
CA ASP A 294 4.86 -9.56 -8.36
C ASP A 294 3.44 -9.70 -7.77
N ARG A 295 2.80 -8.58 -7.46
CA ARG A 295 1.40 -8.54 -7.01
C ARG A 295 0.45 -8.40 -8.18
N THR A 296 0.66 -9.19 -9.22
CA THR A 296 -0.14 -9.22 -10.45
C THR A 296 -0.03 -10.56 -11.14
N LYS A 297 -0.88 -10.76 -12.15
CA LYS A 297 -0.77 -11.84 -13.11
C LYS A 297 -1.01 -11.27 -14.50
N GLU A 298 -0.01 -11.37 -15.37
CA GLU A 298 -0.13 -11.05 -16.81
C GLU A 298 -0.30 -12.35 -17.61
N PRO A 299 -1.54 -12.72 -18.00
CA PRO A 299 -1.79 -13.97 -18.70
C PRO A 299 -1.09 -14.01 -20.07
N GLY A 300 -0.35 -15.10 -20.31
CA GLY A 300 0.37 -15.30 -21.58
C GLY A 300 1.77 -14.69 -21.63
N SER A 301 2.20 -13.93 -20.61
CA SER A 301 3.57 -13.45 -20.50
C SER A 301 4.52 -14.58 -20.07
N VAL A 302 5.80 -14.46 -20.43
CA VAL A 302 6.87 -15.38 -19.99
C VAL A 302 7.30 -15.12 -18.54
N GLY A 303 6.88 -14.02 -17.95
CA GLY A 303 7.11 -13.65 -16.56
C GLY A 303 6.29 -12.40 -16.21
N GLU A 304 6.19 -12.10 -14.92
CA GLU A 304 5.49 -10.91 -14.46
C GLU A 304 6.34 -9.65 -14.67
N PRO A 305 5.75 -8.45 -14.70
CA PRO A 305 6.45 -7.23 -15.13
C PRO A 305 7.71 -6.90 -14.34
N LEU A 306 7.68 -6.92 -12.99
CA LEU A 306 8.86 -6.63 -12.19
C LEU A 306 9.95 -7.67 -12.40
N TYR A 307 9.56 -8.95 -12.47
CA TYR A 307 10.53 -10.03 -12.75
C TYR A 307 11.24 -9.81 -14.08
N LEU A 308 10.52 -9.45 -15.14
CA LEU A 308 11.13 -9.19 -16.45
C LEU A 308 12.10 -8.02 -16.42
N ASP A 309 11.75 -6.93 -15.72
CA ASP A 309 12.64 -5.77 -15.55
C ASP A 309 13.91 -6.13 -14.75
N VAL A 310 13.77 -6.91 -13.66
CA VAL A 310 14.92 -7.37 -12.87
C VAL A 310 15.83 -8.26 -13.70
N VAL A 311 15.31 -9.24 -14.42
CA VAL A 311 16.11 -10.11 -15.30
C VAL A 311 16.85 -9.29 -16.37
N ALA A 312 16.16 -8.34 -16.99
CA ALA A 312 16.78 -7.47 -17.99
C ALA A 312 17.90 -6.59 -17.39
N ALA A 313 17.67 -6.03 -16.19
CA ALA A 313 18.65 -5.20 -15.50
C ALA A 313 19.91 -5.96 -15.06
N LEU A 314 19.74 -7.23 -14.67
CA LEU A 314 20.87 -8.06 -14.22
C LEU A 314 21.69 -8.64 -15.39
N LYS A 315 21.14 -8.66 -16.59
CA LYS A 315 21.80 -9.22 -17.76
C LYS A 315 23.10 -8.47 -18.09
N GLY A 316 24.22 -9.20 -18.18
CA GLY A 316 25.55 -8.64 -18.42
C GLY A 316 26.19 -7.93 -17.21
N SER A 317 25.52 -7.91 -16.05
CA SER A 317 26.08 -7.39 -14.80
C SER A 317 26.88 -8.47 -14.04
N LYS A 318 27.45 -8.08 -12.89
CA LYS A 318 28.09 -9.04 -11.96
C LYS A 318 27.13 -10.14 -11.46
N PHE A 319 25.82 -9.95 -11.62
CA PHE A 319 24.78 -10.88 -11.23
C PHE A 319 24.15 -11.67 -12.40
N ASP A 320 24.72 -11.62 -13.59
CA ASP A 320 24.18 -12.29 -14.80
C ASP A 320 23.91 -13.80 -14.60
N GLN A 321 24.67 -14.45 -13.73
CA GLN A 321 24.56 -15.87 -13.45
C GLN A 321 23.77 -16.20 -12.17
N VAL A 322 23.25 -15.19 -11.47
CA VAL A 322 22.43 -15.39 -10.28
C VAL A 322 21.09 -15.98 -10.70
N LYS A 323 20.60 -16.94 -9.92
CA LYS A 323 19.31 -17.57 -10.18
C LYS A 323 18.18 -16.62 -9.81
N VAL A 324 17.35 -16.25 -10.78
CA VAL A 324 16.17 -15.37 -10.55
C VAL A 324 14.89 -16.17 -10.68
N LEU A 325 14.06 -16.15 -9.64
CA LEU A 325 12.78 -16.85 -9.56
C LEU A 325 11.63 -15.85 -9.63
N THR A 326 10.54 -16.18 -10.33
CA THR A 326 9.33 -15.36 -10.39
C THR A 326 8.23 -15.94 -9.52
N GLY A 327 7.67 -15.12 -8.65
CA GLY A 327 6.60 -15.47 -7.72
C GLY A 327 5.42 -14.51 -7.77
N ARG A 328 4.20 -15.03 -7.67
CA ARG A 328 2.95 -14.25 -7.57
C ARG A 328 2.38 -14.35 -6.17
N TYR A 329 1.93 -13.22 -5.64
CA TYR A 329 1.34 -13.13 -4.31
C TYR A 329 0.23 -12.07 -4.27
N GLY A 330 -0.62 -12.11 -3.25
CA GLY A 330 -1.41 -10.98 -2.78
C GLY A 330 -2.49 -10.42 -3.72
N LEU A 331 -2.80 -11.10 -4.86
CA LEU A 331 -3.83 -10.63 -5.79
C LEU A 331 -5.18 -10.51 -5.08
N GLY A 332 -5.91 -9.42 -5.38
CA GLY A 332 -7.20 -9.16 -4.74
C GLY A 332 -7.10 -9.06 -3.22
N SER A 333 -6.03 -8.48 -2.70
CA SER A 333 -5.71 -8.36 -1.25
C SER A 333 -5.64 -9.69 -0.51
N LYS A 334 -5.29 -10.79 -1.19
CA LYS A 334 -5.00 -12.04 -0.47
C LYS A 334 -3.88 -11.80 0.54
N ASP A 335 -4.16 -12.15 1.79
CA ASP A 335 -3.26 -11.92 2.92
C ASP A 335 -1.89 -12.58 2.71
N THR A 336 -0.80 -11.86 3.04
CA THR A 336 0.58 -12.35 2.93
C THR A 336 1.24 -12.32 4.29
N THR A 337 1.50 -13.50 4.86
CA THR A 337 1.95 -13.68 6.25
C THR A 337 3.45 -13.94 6.35
N PRO A 338 4.07 -13.74 7.53
CA PRO A 338 5.47 -14.10 7.78
C PRO A 338 5.83 -15.55 7.41
N ALA A 339 4.96 -16.51 7.72
CA ALA A 339 5.19 -17.92 7.36
C ALA A 339 5.29 -18.12 5.83
N GLN A 340 4.52 -17.34 5.05
CA GLN A 340 4.59 -17.37 3.59
C GLN A 340 5.89 -16.75 3.08
N ILE A 341 6.39 -15.68 3.70
CA ILE A 341 7.68 -15.09 3.39
C ILE A 341 8.83 -16.07 3.69
N VAL A 342 8.76 -16.78 4.83
CA VAL A 342 9.71 -17.87 5.13
C VAL A 342 9.68 -18.95 4.05
N ALA A 343 8.50 -19.33 3.56
CA ALA A 343 8.39 -20.29 2.46
C ALA A 343 9.02 -19.80 1.15
N VAL A 344 8.95 -18.48 0.85
CA VAL A 344 9.65 -17.89 -0.31
C VAL A 344 11.16 -18.00 -0.16
N TYR A 345 11.73 -17.69 1.00
CA TYR A 345 13.17 -17.89 1.25
C TYR A 345 13.60 -19.36 1.24
N GLY A 346 12.72 -20.28 1.61
CA GLY A 346 12.94 -21.72 1.48
C GLY A 346 12.93 -22.23 0.03
N ASN A 347 12.38 -21.47 -0.90
CA ASN A 347 12.28 -21.88 -2.30
C ASN A 347 13.52 -21.43 -3.10
N THR A 348 14.30 -22.40 -3.55
CA THR A 348 15.48 -22.15 -4.40
C THR A 348 15.35 -22.76 -5.81
N THR A 349 14.23 -23.39 -6.12
CA THR A 349 14.11 -24.18 -7.36
C THR A 349 12.84 -23.94 -8.16
N LYS A 350 11.68 -23.79 -7.49
CA LYS A 350 10.39 -23.65 -8.17
C LYS A 350 10.24 -22.27 -8.78
N SER A 351 10.03 -22.19 -10.09
CA SER A 351 9.76 -20.96 -10.86
C SER A 351 9.00 -21.31 -12.14
N PRO A 352 7.85 -20.67 -12.44
CA PRO A 352 7.15 -19.74 -11.54
C PRO A 352 6.56 -20.41 -10.29
N PHE A 353 6.27 -19.61 -9.27
CA PHE A 353 5.57 -20.07 -8.07
C PHE A 353 4.44 -19.12 -7.65
N THR A 354 3.53 -19.59 -6.79
CA THR A 354 2.54 -18.78 -6.09
C THR A 354 2.66 -18.98 -4.58
N VAL A 355 2.31 -17.97 -3.81
CA VAL A 355 2.24 -18.04 -2.35
C VAL A 355 0.96 -17.38 -1.84
N GLY A 356 0.39 -17.93 -0.75
CA GLY A 356 -0.85 -17.42 -0.16
C GLY A 356 -2.13 -18.10 -0.64
N ILE A 357 -2.05 -18.97 -1.64
CA ILE A 357 -3.16 -19.78 -2.15
C ILE A 357 -2.73 -21.24 -2.25
N VAL A 358 -3.70 -22.13 -2.44
CA VAL A 358 -3.49 -23.50 -2.91
C VAL A 358 -3.95 -23.54 -4.37
N ASP A 359 -2.99 -23.64 -5.28
CA ASP A 359 -3.24 -23.80 -6.72
C ASP A 359 -3.32 -25.30 -7.04
N ASP A 360 -4.52 -25.81 -7.17
CA ASP A 360 -4.85 -27.21 -7.50
C ASP A 360 -4.97 -27.47 -9.00
N VAL A 361 -4.76 -26.44 -9.84
CA VAL A 361 -4.83 -26.52 -11.32
C VAL A 361 -3.43 -26.70 -11.91
N THR A 362 -2.50 -25.80 -11.58
CA THR A 362 -1.14 -25.80 -12.12
C THR A 362 -0.07 -26.18 -11.09
N ASN A 363 -0.47 -26.36 -9.83
CA ASN A 363 0.36 -26.81 -8.71
C ASN A 363 1.62 -25.94 -8.47
N LEU A 364 1.48 -24.62 -8.66
CA LEU A 364 2.57 -23.65 -8.51
C LEU A 364 2.78 -23.20 -7.07
N SER A 365 1.85 -23.48 -6.16
CA SER A 365 1.90 -23.02 -4.77
C SER A 365 3.11 -23.57 -4.02
N LEU A 366 3.70 -22.72 -3.18
CA LEU A 366 4.68 -23.13 -2.19
C LEU A 366 3.96 -23.75 -0.98
N GLU A 367 4.57 -24.77 -0.41
CA GLU A 367 4.15 -25.28 0.89
C GLU A 367 4.54 -24.28 1.98
N VAL A 368 3.58 -23.94 2.85
CA VAL A 368 3.76 -22.98 3.93
C VAL A 368 3.74 -23.72 5.26
N GLY A 369 4.72 -23.46 6.09
CA GLY A 369 4.83 -24.05 7.44
C GLY A 369 3.77 -23.54 8.41
N ALA A 370 3.93 -23.89 9.69
CA ALA A 370 3.04 -23.43 10.75
C ALA A 370 2.98 -21.88 10.82
N PRO A 371 1.87 -21.31 11.30
CA PRO A 371 1.77 -19.86 11.52
C PRO A 371 2.92 -19.36 12.38
N LEU A 372 3.49 -18.22 11.98
CA LEU A 372 4.62 -17.58 12.64
C LEU A 372 4.18 -16.21 13.17
N VAL A 373 4.51 -15.94 14.43
CA VAL A 373 4.32 -14.62 15.06
C VAL A 373 5.65 -13.90 15.06
N THR A 374 5.69 -12.76 14.37
CA THR A 374 6.90 -11.91 14.21
C THR A 374 6.71 -10.50 14.74
N THR A 375 5.49 -10.16 15.19
CA THR A 375 5.23 -8.86 15.82
C THR A 375 6.20 -8.60 16.97
N PRO A 376 6.75 -7.36 17.11
CA PRO A 376 7.65 -7.01 18.19
C PRO A 376 7.07 -7.34 19.58
N GLU A 377 7.92 -7.76 20.50
CA GLU A 377 7.54 -8.01 21.89
C GLU A 377 6.91 -6.75 22.51
N GLY A 378 5.84 -6.94 23.28
CA GLY A 378 5.07 -5.83 23.86
C GLY A 378 4.02 -5.21 22.92
N THR A 379 3.85 -5.73 21.71
CA THR A 379 2.73 -5.35 20.83
C THR A 379 1.44 -6.02 21.31
N THR A 380 0.41 -5.22 21.54
CA THR A 380 -0.94 -5.72 21.84
C THR A 380 -1.74 -5.85 20.54
N ASN A 381 -2.25 -7.05 20.28
CA ASN A 381 -3.09 -7.40 19.14
C ASN A 381 -4.54 -7.54 19.58
N CYS A 382 -5.44 -6.71 19.03
CA CYS A 382 -6.87 -6.75 19.33
C CYS A 382 -7.69 -7.03 18.05
N LYS A 383 -8.72 -7.87 18.18
CA LYS A 383 -9.62 -8.19 17.08
C LYS A 383 -11.08 -8.04 17.49
N PHE A 384 -11.87 -7.37 16.66
CA PHE A 384 -13.27 -7.10 16.94
C PHE A 384 -14.15 -7.63 15.80
N TRP A 385 -15.12 -8.42 16.16
CA TRP A 385 -16.08 -9.03 15.24
C TRP A 385 -17.42 -8.32 15.34
N GLY A 386 -17.85 -7.67 14.26
CA GLY A 386 -19.10 -6.92 14.18
C GLY A 386 -19.89 -7.21 12.93
N LEU A 387 -21.11 -6.72 12.91
CA LEU A 387 -21.98 -6.74 11.73
C LEU A 387 -21.74 -5.46 10.91
N GLY A 388 -21.71 -5.57 9.61
CA GLY A 388 -21.62 -4.39 8.74
C GLY A 388 -22.74 -3.37 9.07
N ALA A 389 -22.35 -2.14 9.33
CA ALA A 389 -23.17 -1.00 9.73
C ALA A 389 -23.66 -1.01 11.19
N ASP A 390 -23.11 -1.85 12.08
CA ASP A 390 -23.45 -1.83 13.52
C ASP A 390 -22.69 -0.79 14.35
N GLY A 391 -21.74 -0.07 13.76
CA GLY A 391 -20.90 0.93 14.43
C GLY A 391 -19.55 0.42 14.88
N THR A 392 -19.26 -0.89 14.83
CA THR A 392 -18.00 -1.50 15.28
C THR A 392 -16.78 -0.84 14.65
N VAL A 393 -16.79 -0.59 13.34
CA VAL A 393 -15.68 0.05 12.63
C VAL A 393 -15.44 1.48 13.13
N GLY A 394 -16.50 2.27 13.31
CA GLY A 394 -16.40 3.64 13.82
C GLY A 394 -15.84 3.69 15.24
N ALA A 395 -16.31 2.81 16.13
CA ALA A 395 -15.81 2.69 17.50
C ALA A 395 -14.31 2.33 17.53
N ASN A 396 -13.88 1.39 16.68
CA ASN A 396 -12.47 0.97 16.61
C ASN A 396 -11.57 2.02 15.96
N LYS A 397 -12.07 2.80 14.99
CA LYS A 397 -11.37 3.99 14.48
C LYS A 397 -11.11 5.00 15.59
N ASN A 398 -12.13 5.26 16.45
CA ASN A 398 -11.95 6.14 17.60
C ASN A 398 -10.98 5.56 18.62
N SER A 399 -11.05 4.27 18.93
CA SER A 399 -10.17 3.63 19.89
C SER A 399 -8.70 3.74 19.48
N ILE A 400 -8.37 3.44 18.23
CA ILE A 400 -6.98 3.54 17.77
C ILE A 400 -6.48 4.99 17.70
N LYS A 401 -7.35 5.97 17.38
CA LYS A 401 -7.01 7.39 17.44
C LYS A 401 -6.73 7.83 18.87
N ILE A 402 -7.58 7.45 19.85
CA ILE A 402 -7.37 7.77 21.26
C ILE A 402 -6.01 7.24 21.74
N ILE A 403 -5.65 6.01 21.37
CA ILE A 403 -4.35 5.43 21.72
C ILE A 403 -3.23 6.22 21.05
N GLY A 404 -3.32 6.50 19.76
CA GLY A 404 -2.31 7.23 19.01
C GLY A 404 -2.11 8.67 19.52
N ASP A 405 -3.21 9.38 19.81
CA ASP A 405 -3.19 10.79 20.17
C ASP A 405 -2.77 11.02 21.64
N ASN A 406 -3.05 10.07 22.54
CA ASN A 406 -2.86 10.25 23.98
C ASN A 406 -1.74 9.39 24.58
N THR A 407 -1.00 8.65 23.78
CA THR A 407 0.14 7.84 24.20
C THR A 407 1.32 8.01 23.25
N ASP A 408 2.50 7.59 23.69
CA ASP A 408 3.71 7.48 22.87
C ASP A 408 3.79 6.19 22.05
N MET A 409 2.75 5.36 22.10
CA MET A 409 2.69 4.11 21.36
C MET A 409 2.53 4.32 19.84
N TYR A 410 3.16 3.46 19.06
CA TYR A 410 2.77 3.23 17.68
C TYR A 410 1.39 2.58 17.65
N ALA A 411 0.59 2.94 16.66
CA ALA A 411 -0.79 2.48 16.55
C ALA A 411 -1.10 2.18 15.08
N GLN A 412 -1.71 1.01 14.85
CA GLN A 412 -2.14 0.54 13.54
C GLN A 412 -3.55 -0.03 13.64
N ALA A 413 -4.42 0.32 12.72
CA ALA A 413 -5.70 -0.35 12.55
C ALA A 413 -5.95 -0.69 11.08
N TYR A 414 -6.57 -1.85 10.87
CA TYR A 414 -7.03 -2.31 9.57
C TYR A 414 -8.42 -2.90 9.70
N PHE A 415 -9.27 -2.68 8.69
CA PHE A 415 -10.67 -3.13 8.70
C PHE A 415 -10.90 -4.06 7.52
N ASP A 416 -11.22 -5.31 7.82
CA ASP A 416 -11.58 -6.32 6.84
C ASP A 416 -13.10 -6.38 6.69
N TYR A 417 -13.57 -6.25 5.46
CA TYR A 417 -14.99 -6.19 5.10
C TYR A 417 -15.35 -7.33 4.15
N ASP A 418 -16.55 -7.86 4.31
CA ASP A 418 -17.20 -8.57 3.20
C ASP A 418 -17.51 -7.56 2.07
N SER A 419 -17.27 -7.93 0.83
CA SER A 419 -17.60 -7.11 -0.35
C SER A 419 -19.10 -6.76 -0.48
N LYS A 420 -19.97 -7.46 0.25
CA LYS A 420 -21.40 -7.15 0.39
C LYS A 420 -21.60 -5.99 1.33
N LYS A 421 -22.23 -4.93 0.85
CA LYS A 421 -22.41 -3.66 1.59
C LYS A 421 -23.27 -3.73 2.85
N SER A 422 -24.11 -4.73 3.04
CA SER A 422 -24.97 -4.85 4.22
C SER A 422 -25.13 -6.28 4.68
N GLY A 423 -25.15 -6.48 6.01
CA GLY A 423 -25.34 -7.78 6.64
C GLY A 423 -24.13 -8.72 6.59
N GLY A 424 -22.98 -8.27 6.05
CA GLY A 424 -21.72 -8.99 6.09
C GLY A 424 -21.02 -8.86 7.45
N VAL A 425 -20.10 -9.78 7.74
CA VAL A 425 -19.23 -9.66 8.90
C VAL A 425 -18.16 -8.60 8.64
N THR A 426 -17.82 -7.82 9.67
CA THR A 426 -16.65 -6.94 9.67
C THR A 426 -15.69 -7.37 10.77
N MET A 427 -14.41 -7.33 10.47
CA MET A 427 -13.35 -7.61 11.42
C MET A 427 -12.42 -6.42 11.51
N SER A 428 -12.31 -5.83 12.71
CA SER A 428 -11.34 -4.77 12.97
C SER A 428 -10.10 -5.37 13.61
N HIS A 429 -8.93 -5.03 13.06
CA HIS A 429 -7.63 -5.47 13.55
C HIS A 429 -6.87 -4.26 14.07
N LEU A 430 -6.58 -4.21 15.36
CA LEU A 430 -5.85 -3.13 16.02
C LEU A 430 -4.54 -3.67 16.59
N ARG A 431 -3.44 -2.97 16.31
CA ARG A 431 -2.13 -3.21 16.93
C ARG A 431 -1.62 -1.93 17.55
N PHE A 432 -1.07 -2.02 18.74
CA PHE A 432 -0.40 -0.89 19.38
C PHE A 432 0.72 -1.37 20.32
N GLY A 433 1.75 -0.56 20.47
CA GLY A 433 2.92 -0.89 21.29
C GLY A 433 4.02 0.16 21.15
N HIS A 434 5.13 -0.03 21.87
CA HIS A 434 6.25 0.92 21.90
C HIS A 434 7.30 0.68 20.79
N SER A 435 7.09 -0.28 19.92
CA SER A 435 7.94 -0.55 18.77
C SER A 435 7.19 -0.27 17.45
N PRO A 436 7.87 0.17 16.38
CA PRO A 436 7.26 0.36 15.07
C PRO A 436 6.53 -0.90 14.59
N ILE A 437 5.34 -0.72 14.03
CA ILE A 437 4.48 -1.81 13.57
C ILE A 437 4.59 -1.93 12.05
N LYS A 438 5.18 -3.02 11.58
CA LYS A 438 5.36 -3.35 10.16
C LYS A 438 4.44 -4.49 9.69
N SER A 439 3.48 -4.90 10.51
CA SER A 439 2.61 -6.05 10.28
C SER A 439 1.50 -5.71 9.29
N THR A 440 1.79 -5.78 7.98
CA THR A 440 0.81 -5.55 6.91
C THR A 440 -0.01 -6.81 6.57
N TYR A 441 -0.35 -7.62 7.57
CA TYR A 441 -1.18 -8.83 7.49
C TYR A 441 -2.23 -8.86 8.60
N LEU A 442 -3.25 -9.71 8.44
CA LEU A 442 -4.36 -9.82 9.38
C LEU A 442 -3.90 -10.46 10.70
N ILE A 443 -4.46 -9.98 11.83
CA ILE A 443 -4.23 -10.60 13.15
C ILE A 443 -4.82 -12.02 13.15
N ARG A 444 -4.00 -12.99 13.43
CA ARG A 444 -4.37 -14.40 13.60
C ARG A 444 -4.12 -14.91 15.01
N THR A 445 -3.35 -14.13 15.80
CA THR A 445 -3.08 -14.42 17.21
C THR A 445 -3.29 -13.11 17.98
N ALA A 446 -4.29 -13.10 18.88
CA ALA A 446 -4.75 -11.89 19.54
C ALA A 446 -4.63 -11.96 21.06
N ASN A 447 -4.33 -10.82 21.69
CA ASN A 447 -4.39 -10.67 23.15
C ASN A 447 -5.82 -10.39 23.62
N PHE A 448 -6.62 -9.75 22.75
CA PHE A 448 -8.00 -9.38 23.03
C PHE A 448 -8.88 -9.67 21.80
N VAL A 449 -9.99 -10.35 22.02
CA VAL A 449 -11.05 -10.54 21.00
C VAL A 449 -12.38 -10.07 21.56
N ALA A 450 -13.08 -9.24 20.80
CA ALA A 450 -14.46 -8.85 21.11
C ALA A 450 -15.43 -9.36 20.03
N CYS A 451 -16.58 -9.85 20.46
CA CYS A 451 -17.67 -10.25 19.57
C CYS A 451 -18.92 -9.41 19.90
N HIS A 452 -19.29 -8.53 18.99
CA HIS A 452 -20.44 -7.65 19.18
C HIS A 452 -21.78 -8.30 18.82
N ASN A 453 -21.76 -9.40 18.06
CA ASN A 453 -22.98 -10.15 17.70
C ASN A 453 -22.88 -11.60 18.18
N PRO A 454 -23.67 -12.00 19.21
CA PRO A 454 -23.58 -13.33 19.81
C PRO A 454 -23.94 -14.47 18.84
N ALA A 455 -24.66 -14.19 17.75
CA ALA A 455 -24.96 -15.20 16.73
C ALA A 455 -23.69 -15.70 16.00
N TYR A 456 -22.61 -14.95 16.05
CA TYR A 456 -21.32 -15.33 15.42
C TYR A 456 -20.60 -16.46 16.16
N MET A 457 -20.90 -16.69 17.44
CA MET A 457 -20.31 -17.77 18.24
C MET A 457 -20.50 -19.16 17.65
N ARG A 458 -21.53 -19.35 16.82
CA ARG A 458 -21.83 -20.63 16.15
C ARG A 458 -21.30 -20.71 14.71
N LYS A 459 -20.83 -19.58 14.16
CA LYS A 459 -20.43 -19.46 12.76
C LYS A 459 -18.91 -19.36 12.56
N TYR A 460 -18.21 -18.77 13.53
CA TYR A 460 -16.79 -18.44 13.41
C TYR A 460 -15.99 -18.91 14.64
N ASN A 461 -14.77 -19.35 14.41
CA ASN A 461 -13.84 -19.82 15.43
C ASN A 461 -12.98 -18.68 16.00
N MET A 462 -13.59 -17.62 16.51
CA MET A 462 -12.87 -16.42 16.92
C MET A 462 -12.12 -16.56 18.25
N VAL A 463 -12.56 -17.43 19.13
CA VAL A 463 -11.93 -17.61 20.45
C VAL A 463 -10.59 -18.35 20.32
N GLN A 464 -10.44 -19.23 19.33
CA GLN A 464 -9.18 -19.93 19.04
C GLN A 464 -8.06 -19.02 18.51
N GLU A 465 -8.36 -17.76 18.23
CA GLU A 465 -7.37 -16.76 17.86
C GLU A 465 -6.69 -16.12 19.09
N LEU A 466 -7.19 -16.36 20.30
CA LEU A 466 -6.62 -15.82 21.54
C LEU A 466 -5.36 -16.58 21.98
N VAL A 467 -4.39 -15.81 22.47
CA VAL A 467 -3.25 -16.38 23.21
C VAL A 467 -3.70 -16.92 24.57
N ASP A 468 -2.89 -17.79 25.19
CA ASP A 468 -3.11 -18.24 26.57
C ASP A 468 -3.19 -17.04 27.52
N GLY A 469 -4.20 -17.01 28.38
CA GLY A 469 -4.46 -15.89 29.29
C GLY A 469 -5.02 -14.62 28.61
N GLY A 470 -5.31 -14.69 27.32
CA GLY A 470 -5.95 -13.60 26.58
C GLY A 470 -7.34 -13.25 27.09
N THR A 471 -7.93 -12.19 26.55
CA THR A 471 -9.25 -11.70 26.97
C THR A 471 -10.28 -11.84 25.87
N PHE A 472 -11.44 -12.42 26.20
CA PHE A 472 -12.61 -12.49 25.34
C PHE A 472 -13.77 -11.68 25.90
N LEU A 473 -14.30 -10.74 25.11
CA LEU A 473 -15.48 -9.95 25.44
C LEU A 473 -16.65 -10.32 24.50
N LEU A 474 -17.77 -10.77 25.06
CA LEU A 474 -18.97 -11.08 24.30
C LEU A 474 -20.11 -10.12 24.64
N ASN A 475 -20.62 -9.42 23.63
CA ASN A 475 -21.85 -8.63 23.78
C ASN A 475 -23.07 -9.56 23.72
N CYS A 476 -23.70 -9.82 24.85
CA CYS A 476 -24.88 -10.67 24.93
C CYS A 476 -25.71 -10.36 26.18
N PRO A 477 -27.05 -10.62 26.16
CA PRO A 477 -27.92 -10.45 27.31
C PRO A 477 -27.93 -11.69 28.24
N TRP A 478 -27.04 -12.67 28.05
CA TRP A 478 -27.11 -13.95 28.73
C TRP A 478 -26.50 -13.90 30.13
N ASP A 479 -27.25 -14.46 31.08
CA ASP A 479 -26.76 -14.84 32.40
C ASP A 479 -25.97 -16.18 32.35
N MET A 480 -25.57 -16.71 33.50
CA MET A 480 -24.78 -17.95 33.57
C MET A 480 -25.51 -19.15 32.96
N GLU A 481 -26.83 -19.26 33.14
CA GLU A 481 -27.64 -20.35 32.57
C GLU A 481 -27.73 -20.17 31.03
N GLY A 482 -27.95 -18.94 30.58
CA GLY A 482 -27.94 -18.58 29.17
C GLY A 482 -26.59 -18.85 28.50
N LEU A 483 -25.49 -18.52 29.14
CA LEU A 483 -24.14 -18.81 28.65
C LEU A 483 -23.91 -20.31 28.51
N GLU A 484 -24.29 -21.09 29.52
CA GLU A 484 -24.16 -22.54 29.48
C GLU A 484 -24.94 -23.17 28.32
N LYS A 485 -26.12 -22.65 28.04
CA LYS A 485 -27.02 -23.09 26.96
C LYS A 485 -26.58 -22.67 25.56
N HIS A 486 -26.06 -21.46 25.41
CA HIS A 486 -25.85 -20.84 24.10
C HIS A 486 -24.40 -20.92 23.59
N LEU A 487 -23.40 -20.97 24.48
CA LEU A 487 -22.00 -21.13 24.06
C LEU A 487 -21.71 -22.54 23.54
N PRO A 488 -21.07 -22.67 22.37
CA PRO A 488 -20.62 -23.97 21.86
C PRO A 488 -19.65 -24.65 22.82
N GLY A 489 -19.75 -25.97 22.95
CA GLY A 489 -18.90 -26.74 23.87
C GLY A 489 -17.39 -26.58 23.61
N GLN A 490 -16.97 -26.52 22.35
CA GLN A 490 -15.58 -26.25 21.97
C GLN A 490 -15.10 -24.85 22.37
N VAL A 491 -15.96 -23.83 22.39
CA VAL A 491 -15.64 -22.49 22.89
C VAL A 491 -15.41 -22.53 24.40
N LYS A 492 -16.31 -23.18 25.15
CA LYS A 492 -16.19 -23.35 26.60
C LYS A 492 -14.91 -24.12 26.97
N LYS A 493 -14.61 -25.17 26.21
CA LYS A 493 -13.39 -25.94 26.38
C LYS A 493 -12.14 -25.10 26.15
N TYR A 494 -12.09 -24.32 25.04
CA TYR A 494 -10.94 -23.46 24.74
C TYR A 494 -10.71 -22.43 25.85
N ILE A 495 -11.78 -21.74 26.29
CA ILE A 495 -11.73 -20.77 27.39
C ILE A 495 -11.08 -21.37 28.64
N ALA A 496 -11.49 -22.60 28.99
CA ALA A 496 -10.96 -23.30 30.18
C ALA A 496 -9.51 -23.76 29.97
N ASP A 497 -9.20 -24.42 28.86
CA ASP A 497 -7.89 -25.02 28.60
C ASP A 497 -6.78 -23.96 28.46
N HIS A 498 -7.12 -22.76 27.96
CA HIS A 498 -6.17 -21.66 27.70
C HIS A 498 -6.26 -20.51 28.72
N ASN A 499 -6.97 -20.69 29.82
CA ASN A 499 -7.13 -19.70 30.89
C ASN A 499 -7.60 -18.31 30.36
N ILE A 500 -8.54 -18.29 29.42
CA ILE A 500 -9.04 -17.06 28.81
C ILE A 500 -9.87 -16.27 29.83
N ASN A 501 -9.57 -14.97 29.96
CA ASN A 501 -10.36 -14.05 30.76
C ASN A 501 -11.65 -13.73 29.99
N PHE A 502 -12.76 -14.34 30.38
CA PHE A 502 -14.02 -14.19 29.69
C PHE A 502 -14.94 -13.17 30.36
N TYR A 503 -15.39 -12.19 29.59
CA TYR A 503 -16.31 -11.12 30.02
C TYR A 503 -17.53 -11.07 29.12
N THR A 504 -18.66 -10.66 29.70
CA THR A 504 -19.90 -10.37 28.97
C THR A 504 -20.37 -8.94 29.25
N ILE A 505 -21.04 -8.35 28.27
CA ILE A 505 -21.68 -7.03 28.38
C ILE A 505 -23.01 -7.08 27.64
N ASP A 506 -24.05 -6.49 28.22
CA ASP A 506 -25.31 -6.24 27.51
C ASP A 506 -25.36 -4.79 27.00
N GLY A 507 -24.69 -4.56 25.87
CA GLY A 507 -24.58 -3.24 25.25
C GLY A 507 -25.94 -2.70 24.79
N VAL A 508 -26.88 -3.58 24.42
CA VAL A 508 -28.26 -3.19 24.05
C VAL A 508 -28.98 -2.60 25.25
N LYS A 509 -28.94 -3.27 26.38
CA LYS A 509 -29.56 -2.78 27.63
C LYS A 509 -28.94 -1.44 28.05
N ILE A 510 -27.61 -1.34 28.06
CA ILE A 510 -26.91 -0.11 28.41
C ILE A 510 -27.29 1.02 27.45
N GLY A 511 -27.33 0.78 26.15
CA GLY A 511 -27.71 1.76 25.14
C GLY A 511 -29.13 2.29 25.35
N ILE A 512 -30.07 1.42 25.73
CA ILE A 512 -31.46 1.82 26.07
C ILE A 512 -31.48 2.65 27.35
N GLU A 513 -30.83 2.18 28.40
CA GLU A 513 -30.82 2.86 29.73
C GLU A 513 -30.13 4.22 29.69
N THR A 514 -29.15 4.43 28.80
CA THR A 514 -28.46 5.72 28.61
C THR A 514 -29.13 6.63 27.59
N GLY A 515 -30.26 6.19 26.97
CA GLY A 515 -30.98 6.97 25.97
C GLY A 515 -30.33 6.99 24.56
N MET A 516 -29.30 6.19 24.32
CA MET A 516 -28.66 6.07 23.01
C MET A 516 -29.44 5.15 22.05
N GLY A 517 -30.37 4.36 22.56
CA GLY A 517 -31.20 3.42 21.79
C GLY A 517 -30.50 2.04 21.57
N PRO A 518 -31.28 1.07 21.03
CA PRO A 518 -30.82 -0.34 20.99
C PRO A 518 -29.80 -0.66 19.89
N THR A 519 -29.50 0.28 19.02
CA THR A 519 -28.61 0.08 17.85
C THR A 519 -27.21 0.69 18.00
N ARG A 520 -27.00 1.52 19.04
CA ARG A 520 -25.69 2.16 19.32
C ARG A 520 -25.03 1.45 20.50
N ILE A 521 -24.51 0.26 20.22
CA ILE A 521 -24.00 -0.68 21.24
C ILE A 521 -22.46 -0.77 21.29
N ASN A 522 -21.76 0.09 20.56
CA ASN A 522 -20.29 0.10 20.49
C ASN A 522 -19.68 1.34 21.10
#